data_02c47ed7545845c55812c2fe32a25570
#
_entry.id   02c47ed7545845c55812c2fe32a25570
#
_cell.length_a   1.000
_cell.length_b   1.000
_cell.length_c   1.000
_cell.angle_alpha   90.00
_cell.angle_beta   90.00
_cell.angle_gamma   90.00
#
_symmetry.space_group_name_H-M   'P 1'
#
loop_
_entity.id
_entity.type
_entity.pdbx_description
1 polymer ?
#
loop_
_entity_poly.entity_id
_entity_poly.type
_entity_poly.pdbx_seq_one_letter_code
_entity_poly.pdbx_strand_id
1 'polypeptide(L)'
;MLRLSTPEHSRFVQSDTFDINYGGGEANVAVSLSNFGHCACFVSKVPKHEIGQAAINSLRKWGVNTQYVSHGGSRLGIYYLETGASLRPSKVIYDRAGSSISTATPDDFDFDAIFKDAVWFHWSGITPAISDTAAECLRLACIAAKKAGVTVSCDLNFRKKLWTPEKAQSVMRPLMQYVDVCIGNEEDAELCLGFKPEADVDKGNTDAQGYEKIFEGMRLAFGFKYVVSTLRESFSATHNGWKALIYDGEIFYSSTRYDINPIVDRVGGGDSFSAGIIHGLLSGFSMEKTLEFAVAASALKHTIPGDVNMVTTEEVESLMNGNTNGRVQR
;
A
#
# COMPACT_ATOMS: atom_id res chain seq x y z
N MET A 1 1.39 12.68 -0.58
CA MET A 1 2.17 13.34 0.50
C MET A 1 3.55 13.74 -0.03
N LEU A 2 4.19 14.73 0.59
CA LEU A 2 5.59 15.09 0.36
C LEU A 2 6.46 14.31 1.37
N ARG A 3 7.46 13.58 0.91
CA ARG A 3 8.52 12.97 1.71
C ARG A 3 9.75 13.85 1.68
N LEU A 4 10.30 14.14 2.85
CA LEU A 4 11.60 14.78 3.04
C LEU A 4 12.51 13.77 3.76
N SER A 5 13.45 13.18 3.03
CA SER A 5 14.39 12.20 3.58
C SER A 5 15.78 12.78 3.74
N THR A 6 16.46 12.42 4.83
CA THR A 6 17.89 12.75 4.94
C THR A 6 18.65 11.99 3.86
N PRO A 7 19.71 12.61 3.26
CA PRO A 7 20.54 11.90 2.29
C PRO A 7 21.15 10.63 2.88
N GLU A 8 21.19 9.56 2.10
CA GLU A 8 21.76 8.27 2.45
C GLU A 8 21.27 7.76 3.81
N HIS A 9 22.16 7.68 4.80
CA HIS A 9 21.90 7.21 6.17
C HIS A 9 22.15 8.31 7.22
N SER A 10 22.21 9.57 6.80
CA SER A 10 22.39 10.71 7.70
C SER A 10 21.24 10.81 8.71
N ARG A 11 21.57 11.28 9.92
CA ARG A 11 20.56 11.53 10.94
C ARG A 11 19.89 12.88 10.76
N PHE A 12 18.65 13.04 11.22
CA PHE A 12 17.95 14.33 11.20
C PHE A 12 18.77 15.45 11.85
N VAL A 13 19.46 15.14 12.97
CA VAL A 13 20.23 16.13 13.75
C VAL A 13 21.59 16.50 13.15
N GLN A 14 21.98 15.89 12.02
CA GLN A 14 23.26 16.14 11.36
C GLN A 14 23.10 16.56 9.88
N SER A 15 21.88 16.49 9.34
CA SER A 15 21.64 16.78 7.92
C SER A 15 21.22 18.22 7.71
N ASP A 16 21.89 18.90 6.80
CA ASP A 16 21.58 20.27 6.38
C ASP A 16 20.66 20.30 5.14
N THR A 17 20.37 19.15 4.53
CA THR A 17 19.55 19.02 3.31
C THR A 17 18.58 17.87 3.41
N PHE A 18 17.55 17.89 2.56
CA PHE A 18 16.60 16.78 2.38
C PHE A 18 16.42 16.46 0.91
N ASP A 19 16.34 15.16 0.62
CA ASP A 19 15.86 14.66 -0.66
C ASP A 19 14.33 14.75 -0.71
N ILE A 20 13.79 15.22 -1.82
CA ILE A 20 12.37 15.43 -2.04
C ILE A 20 11.81 14.26 -2.85
N ASN A 21 10.79 13.58 -2.31
CA ASN A 21 9.99 12.58 -3.00
C ASN A 21 8.50 12.86 -2.78
N TYR A 22 7.66 12.44 -3.71
CA TYR A 22 6.21 12.44 -3.55
C TYR A 22 5.72 10.99 -3.51
N GLY A 23 4.90 10.67 -2.51
CA GLY A 23 4.38 9.33 -2.31
C GLY A 23 3.09 9.35 -1.49
N GLY A 24 2.70 8.17 -1.07
CA GLY A 24 1.49 7.86 -0.31
C GLY A 24 0.94 6.53 -0.78
N GLY A 25 0.37 5.72 0.11
CA GLY A 25 0.00 4.34 -0.18
C GLY A 25 -0.70 4.19 -1.54
N GLU A 26 -1.85 4.81 -1.68
CA GLU A 26 -2.65 4.71 -2.91
C GLU A 26 -1.97 5.34 -4.14
N ALA A 27 -1.18 6.41 -3.92
CA ALA A 27 -0.40 7.03 -5.00
C ALA A 27 0.72 6.11 -5.50
N ASN A 28 1.40 5.42 -4.58
CA ASN A 28 2.44 4.44 -4.90
C ASN A 28 1.86 3.24 -5.67
N VAL A 29 0.68 2.76 -5.26
CA VAL A 29 -0.08 1.71 -5.99
C VAL A 29 -0.42 2.18 -7.39
N ALA A 30 -0.94 3.41 -7.56
CA ALA A 30 -1.31 3.96 -8.85
C ALA A 30 -0.11 4.07 -9.80
N VAL A 31 1.06 4.49 -9.32
CA VAL A 31 2.30 4.54 -10.11
C VAL A 31 2.75 3.14 -10.52
N SER A 32 2.75 2.17 -9.59
CA SER A 32 3.10 0.79 -9.92
C SER A 32 2.19 0.20 -11.01
N LEU A 33 0.87 0.39 -10.86
CA LEU A 33 -0.11 -0.07 -11.86
C LEU A 33 0.08 0.59 -13.22
N SER A 34 0.42 1.90 -13.24
CA SER A 34 0.73 2.59 -14.49
C SER A 34 1.97 2.01 -15.16
N ASN A 35 3.03 1.69 -14.39
CA ASN A 35 4.24 1.03 -14.91
C ASN A 35 3.97 -0.40 -15.39
N PHE A 36 2.96 -1.08 -14.84
CA PHE A 36 2.48 -2.40 -15.29
C PHE A 36 1.50 -2.33 -16.46
N GLY A 37 1.32 -1.15 -17.08
CA GLY A 37 0.51 -0.95 -18.29
C GLY A 37 -0.98 -0.73 -18.06
N HIS A 38 -1.43 -0.53 -16.80
CA HIS A 38 -2.82 -0.20 -16.52
C HIS A 38 -3.10 1.30 -16.59
N CYS A 39 -4.34 1.66 -16.95
CA CYS A 39 -4.82 3.04 -16.89
C CYS A 39 -5.18 3.39 -15.44
N ALA A 40 -4.19 3.84 -14.66
CA ALA A 40 -4.36 4.20 -13.26
C ALA A 40 -4.82 5.65 -13.10
N CYS A 41 -5.81 5.86 -12.24
CA CYS A 41 -6.32 7.19 -11.88
C CYS A 41 -6.18 7.41 -10.38
N PHE A 42 -5.71 8.60 -9.97
CA PHE A 42 -5.56 8.95 -8.57
C PHE A 42 -6.60 9.98 -8.14
N VAL A 43 -7.33 9.67 -7.07
CA VAL A 43 -8.36 10.52 -6.46
C VAL A 43 -7.83 11.06 -5.15
N SER A 44 -7.78 12.38 -5.00
CA SER A 44 -7.26 13.03 -3.79
C SER A 44 -7.63 14.51 -3.76
N LYS A 45 -7.14 15.24 -2.73
CA LYS A 45 -7.23 16.70 -2.65
C LYS A 45 -5.87 17.27 -2.31
N VAL A 46 -5.44 18.31 -3.05
CA VAL A 46 -4.17 19.01 -2.85
C VAL A 46 -4.38 20.52 -2.76
N PRO A 47 -3.46 21.28 -2.13
CA PRO A 47 -3.57 22.74 -2.09
C PRO A 47 -3.43 23.36 -3.48
N LYS A 48 -3.95 24.58 -3.67
CA LYS A 48 -3.94 25.28 -4.97
C LYS A 48 -2.58 25.87 -5.36
N HIS A 49 -1.60 25.91 -4.46
CA HIS A 49 -0.27 26.48 -4.71
C HIS A 49 0.70 25.46 -5.37
N GLU A 50 1.91 25.92 -5.69
CA GLU A 50 2.91 25.23 -6.50
C GLU A 50 3.34 23.88 -5.90
N ILE A 51 3.36 23.72 -4.57
CA ILE A 51 3.70 22.42 -3.93
C ILE A 51 2.61 21.38 -4.20
N GLY A 52 1.32 21.79 -4.24
CA GLY A 52 0.23 20.92 -4.66
C GLY A 52 0.37 20.52 -6.14
N GLN A 53 0.70 21.48 -7.00
CA GLN A 53 0.95 21.22 -8.41
C GLN A 53 2.16 20.31 -8.63
N ALA A 54 3.22 20.46 -7.87
CA ALA A 54 4.41 19.60 -7.93
C ALA A 54 4.06 18.14 -7.57
N ALA A 55 3.17 17.91 -6.58
CA ALA A 55 2.66 16.58 -6.25
C ALA A 55 1.88 15.96 -7.42
N ILE A 56 1.02 16.74 -8.10
CA ILE A 56 0.29 16.30 -9.30
C ILE A 56 1.28 15.98 -10.44
N ASN A 57 2.25 16.83 -10.69
CA ASN A 57 3.26 16.63 -11.75
C ASN A 57 4.09 15.37 -11.51
N SER A 58 4.39 15.06 -10.25
CA SER A 58 5.08 13.82 -9.86
C SER A 58 4.31 12.56 -10.28
N LEU A 59 2.99 12.55 -10.14
CA LEU A 59 2.15 11.44 -10.57
C LEU A 59 2.04 11.37 -12.10
N ARG A 60 1.81 12.52 -12.75
CA ARG A 60 1.70 12.62 -14.22
C ARG A 60 2.98 12.18 -14.92
N LYS A 61 4.14 12.46 -14.34
CA LYS A 61 5.44 11.99 -14.83
C LYS A 61 5.48 10.48 -15.05
N TRP A 62 4.72 9.73 -14.24
CA TRP A 62 4.63 8.27 -14.28
C TRP A 62 3.34 7.76 -14.90
N GLY A 63 2.66 8.57 -15.69
CA GLY A 63 1.49 8.18 -16.48
C GLY A 63 0.18 8.06 -15.68
N VAL A 64 0.16 8.43 -14.40
CA VAL A 64 -1.06 8.39 -13.59
C VAL A 64 -2.00 9.52 -13.99
N ASN A 65 -3.26 9.20 -14.26
CA ASN A 65 -4.30 10.18 -14.52
C ASN A 65 -4.69 10.89 -13.21
N THR A 66 -4.66 12.22 -13.24
CA THR A 66 -4.92 13.08 -12.07
C THR A 66 -6.15 13.98 -12.24
N GLN A 67 -7.04 13.65 -13.19
CA GLN A 67 -8.22 14.50 -13.48
C GLN A 67 -9.19 14.64 -12.30
N TYR A 68 -9.22 13.65 -11.40
CA TYR A 68 -10.06 13.65 -10.20
C TYR A 68 -9.31 14.09 -8.94
N VAL A 69 -8.14 14.72 -9.07
CA VAL A 69 -7.49 15.38 -7.95
C VAL A 69 -8.12 16.75 -7.73
N SER A 70 -8.85 16.91 -6.64
CA SER A 70 -9.48 18.16 -6.23
C SER A 70 -8.47 19.16 -5.70
N HIS A 71 -8.76 20.43 -5.78
CA HIS A 71 -7.91 21.53 -5.34
C HIS A 71 -8.55 22.30 -4.18
N GLY A 72 -7.86 22.41 -3.06
CA GLY A 72 -8.32 23.16 -1.88
C GLY A 72 -7.51 22.84 -0.64
N GLY A 73 -7.89 23.46 0.48
CA GLY A 73 -7.09 23.37 1.70
C GLY A 73 -5.80 24.21 1.62
N SER A 74 -5.01 24.20 2.70
CA SER A 74 -3.89 25.11 2.88
C SER A 74 -2.52 24.46 2.68
N ARG A 75 -2.42 23.11 2.78
CA ARG A 75 -1.11 22.43 2.76
C ARG A 75 -1.17 21.00 2.24
N LEU A 76 -0.06 20.53 1.70
CA LEU A 76 0.19 19.12 1.46
C LEU A 76 0.66 18.46 2.76
N GLY A 77 0.22 17.24 3.04
CA GLY A 77 0.76 16.46 4.16
C GLY A 77 2.23 16.09 3.90
N ILE A 78 3.07 16.19 4.94
CA ILE A 78 4.51 15.91 4.87
C ILE A 78 4.83 14.74 5.78
N TYR A 79 5.84 13.97 5.44
CA TYR A 79 6.54 13.12 6.38
C TYR A 79 8.05 13.21 6.17
N TYR A 80 8.78 13.11 7.26
CA TYR A 80 10.23 13.10 7.29
C TYR A 80 10.71 11.68 7.50
N LEU A 81 11.75 11.28 6.75
CA LEU A 81 12.37 9.97 6.87
C LEU A 81 13.86 10.09 7.15
N GLU A 82 14.29 9.47 8.24
CA GLU A 82 15.69 9.13 8.50
C GLU A 82 15.88 7.66 8.16
N THR A 83 16.65 7.36 7.12
CA THR A 83 16.89 5.99 6.67
C THR A 83 17.79 5.24 7.67
N GLY A 84 17.35 4.08 8.09
CA GLY A 84 18.11 3.21 9.00
C GLY A 84 19.31 2.56 8.32
N ALA A 85 20.23 2.05 9.13
CA ALA A 85 21.39 1.29 8.68
C ALA A 85 21.71 0.18 9.68
N SER A 86 21.87 -1.04 9.21
CA SER A 86 22.22 -2.19 10.04
C SER A 86 21.33 -2.32 11.29
N LEU A 87 21.83 -2.12 12.48
CA LEU A 87 21.11 -2.21 13.76
C LEU A 87 20.28 -0.95 14.10
N ARG A 88 20.48 0.15 13.37
CA ARG A 88 19.76 1.40 13.62
C ARG A 88 18.48 1.44 12.76
N PRO A 89 17.27 1.42 13.36
CA PRO A 89 16.03 1.44 12.61
C PRO A 89 15.81 2.78 11.92
N SER A 90 15.04 2.78 10.84
CA SER A 90 14.52 4.00 10.21
C SER A 90 13.58 4.74 11.16
N LYS A 91 13.54 6.07 11.05
CA LYS A 91 12.62 6.92 11.82
C LYS A 91 11.72 7.70 10.89
N VAL A 92 10.43 7.76 11.22
CA VAL A 92 9.44 8.53 10.50
C VAL A 92 8.78 9.53 11.42
N ILE A 93 8.76 10.81 11.00
CA ILE A 93 8.02 11.89 11.66
C ILE A 93 6.95 12.35 10.69
N TYR A 94 5.68 12.33 11.12
CA TYR A 94 4.56 12.79 10.30
C TYR A 94 4.17 14.22 10.68
N ASP A 95 3.99 15.05 9.65
CA ASP A 95 3.40 16.38 9.70
C ASP A 95 2.28 16.47 8.66
N ARG A 96 1.12 15.88 8.96
CA ARG A 96 0.00 15.74 8.02
C ARG A 96 -1.35 16.21 8.56
N ALA A 97 -1.42 16.65 9.81
CA ALA A 97 -2.64 17.23 10.35
C ALA A 97 -3.05 18.49 9.55
N GLY A 98 -4.33 18.68 9.29
CA GLY A 98 -4.84 19.81 8.51
C GLY A 98 -4.38 19.83 7.05
N SER A 99 -3.87 18.71 6.51
CA SER A 99 -3.57 18.60 5.09
C SER A 99 -4.83 18.66 4.23
N SER A 100 -4.71 19.05 2.98
CA SER A 100 -5.85 19.20 2.06
C SER A 100 -6.74 17.96 2.02
N ILE A 101 -6.15 16.77 1.94
CA ILE A 101 -6.93 15.52 1.94
C ILE A 101 -7.59 15.24 3.29
N SER A 102 -6.98 15.62 4.43
CA SER A 102 -7.61 15.42 5.74
C SER A 102 -8.77 16.37 6.01
N THR A 103 -8.91 17.42 5.22
CA THR A 103 -10.03 18.39 5.27
C THR A 103 -10.97 18.22 4.08
N ALA A 104 -10.84 17.12 3.33
CA ALA A 104 -11.73 16.84 2.22
C ALA A 104 -13.14 16.50 2.72
N THR A 105 -14.12 16.90 1.94
CA THR A 105 -15.54 16.60 2.15
C THR A 105 -16.10 15.85 0.94
N PRO A 106 -17.23 15.18 1.04
CA PRO A 106 -17.85 14.51 -0.11
C PRO A 106 -18.07 15.41 -1.33
N ASP A 107 -18.32 16.69 -1.12
CA ASP A 107 -18.54 17.68 -2.19
C ASP A 107 -17.27 17.96 -3.04
N ASP A 108 -16.12 17.54 -2.56
CA ASP A 108 -14.86 17.64 -3.32
C ASP A 108 -14.75 16.59 -4.43
N PHE A 109 -15.64 15.58 -4.48
CA PHE A 109 -15.53 14.41 -5.34
C PHE A 109 -16.85 14.08 -6.05
N ASP A 110 -16.81 13.94 -7.37
CA ASP A 110 -17.91 13.40 -8.17
C ASP A 110 -17.74 11.87 -8.31
N PHE A 111 -18.29 11.13 -7.34
CA PHE A 111 -18.15 9.67 -7.31
C PHE A 111 -18.78 8.97 -8.51
N ASP A 112 -19.86 9.49 -9.08
CA ASP A 112 -20.50 8.91 -10.26
C ASP A 112 -19.56 9.04 -11.48
N ALA A 113 -18.93 10.19 -11.67
CA ALA A 113 -17.92 10.39 -12.72
C ALA A 113 -16.64 9.56 -12.49
N ILE A 114 -16.17 9.46 -11.23
CA ILE A 114 -14.97 8.69 -10.86
C ILE A 114 -15.14 7.20 -11.20
N PHE A 115 -16.30 6.61 -10.92
CA PHE A 115 -16.49 5.17 -11.07
C PHE A 115 -17.19 4.75 -12.37
N LYS A 116 -17.54 5.70 -13.25
CA LYS A 116 -18.27 5.43 -14.50
C LYS A 116 -17.63 4.35 -15.37
N ASP A 117 -16.31 4.41 -15.53
CA ASP A 117 -15.54 3.50 -16.39
C ASP A 117 -14.48 2.71 -15.59
N ALA A 118 -14.56 2.77 -14.25
CA ALA A 118 -13.61 2.08 -13.38
C ALA A 118 -13.95 0.58 -13.29
N VAL A 119 -12.92 -0.26 -13.27
CA VAL A 119 -13.04 -1.71 -13.03
C VAL A 119 -12.51 -2.12 -11.66
N TRP A 120 -11.67 -1.27 -11.06
CA TRP A 120 -11.03 -1.53 -9.77
C TRP A 120 -10.92 -0.25 -8.95
N PHE A 121 -11.21 -0.34 -7.66
CA PHE A 121 -10.99 0.71 -6.66
C PHE A 121 -10.10 0.18 -5.54
N HIS A 122 -8.97 0.84 -5.32
CA HIS A 122 -8.05 0.51 -4.21
C HIS A 122 -7.97 1.66 -3.21
N TRP A 123 -7.99 1.33 -1.92
CA TRP A 123 -7.81 2.28 -0.84
C TRP A 123 -6.99 1.69 0.31
N SER A 124 -6.43 2.55 1.15
CA SER A 124 -5.64 2.18 2.32
C SER A 124 -6.36 2.59 3.61
N GLY A 125 -6.24 1.80 4.66
CA GLY A 125 -6.72 2.11 6.01
C GLY A 125 -6.14 3.39 6.61
N ILE A 126 -5.11 3.97 5.98
CA ILE A 126 -4.61 5.30 6.33
C ILE A 126 -5.67 6.37 6.01
N THR A 127 -6.37 6.26 4.88
CA THR A 127 -7.35 7.28 4.44
C THR A 127 -8.46 7.53 5.47
N PRO A 128 -9.18 6.52 6.00
CA PRO A 128 -10.19 6.78 7.02
C PRO A 128 -9.59 7.14 8.39
N ALA A 129 -8.29 6.91 8.62
CA ALA A 129 -7.62 7.21 9.86
C ALA A 129 -7.18 8.68 10.00
N ILE A 130 -7.09 9.44 8.89
CA ILE A 130 -6.58 10.83 8.93
C ILE A 130 -7.61 11.84 9.40
N SER A 131 -8.91 11.59 9.22
CA SER A 131 -10.02 12.40 9.76
C SER A 131 -11.37 11.69 9.58
N ASP A 132 -12.37 12.08 10.39
CA ASP A 132 -13.74 11.56 10.25
C ASP A 132 -14.37 11.97 8.90
N THR A 133 -14.04 13.15 8.36
CA THR A 133 -14.52 13.58 7.02
C THR A 133 -13.91 12.76 5.90
N ALA A 134 -12.62 12.42 5.98
CA ALA A 134 -11.98 11.51 5.02
C ALA A 134 -12.57 10.09 5.11
N ALA A 135 -12.91 9.61 6.31
CA ALA A 135 -13.60 8.33 6.49
C ALA A 135 -14.99 8.34 5.83
N GLU A 136 -15.72 9.43 5.92
CA GLU A 136 -17.02 9.59 5.25
C GLU A 136 -16.88 9.66 3.73
N CYS A 137 -15.90 10.41 3.19
CA CYS A 137 -15.60 10.41 1.76
C CYS A 137 -15.32 8.99 1.26
N LEU A 138 -14.49 8.22 1.99
CA LEU A 138 -14.17 6.85 1.63
C LEU A 138 -15.41 5.94 1.67
N ARG A 139 -16.26 6.07 2.70
CA ARG A 139 -17.49 5.29 2.79
C ARG A 139 -18.40 5.51 1.58
N LEU A 140 -18.60 6.77 1.17
CA LEU A 140 -19.39 7.11 -0.01
C LEU A 140 -18.72 6.62 -1.30
N ALA A 141 -17.40 6.72 -1.41
CA ALA A 141 -16.65 6.13 -2.54
C ALA A 141 -16.87 4.63 -2.64
N CYS A 142 -16.80 3.89 -1.53
CA CYS A 142 -17.04 2.45 -1.51
C CYS A 142 -18.47 2.10 -1.96
N ILE A 143 -19.49 2.86 -1.48
CA ILE A 143 -20.89 2.67 -1.91
C ILE A 143 -21.05 2.90 -3.42
N ALA A 144 -20.48 3.99 -3.95
CA ALA A 144 -20.55 4.31 -5.36
C ALA A 144 -19.80 3.25 -6.22
N ALA A 145 -18.64 2.80 -5.79
CA ALA A 145 -17.88 1.73 -6.46
C ALA A 145 -18.70 0.44 -6.53
N LYS A 146 -19.31 0.00 -5.43
CA LYS A 146 -20.15 -1.22 -5.43
C LYS A 146 -21.41 -1.05 -6.29
N LYS A 147 -22.06 0.13 -6.28
CA LYS A 147 -23.19 0.44 -7.16
C LYS A 147 -22.81 0.36 -8.64
N ALA A 148 -21.58 0.76 -8.99
CA ALA A 148 -21.04 0.67 -10.34
C ALA A 148 -20.49 -0.71 -10.71
N GLY A 149 -20.52 -1.71 -9.81
CA GLY A 149 -19.99 -3.06 -10.06
C GLY A 149 -18.48 -3.16 -10.03
N VAL A 150 -17.80 -2.17 -9.46
CA VAL A 150 -16.34 -2.08 -9.37
C VAL A 150 -15.81 -3.04 -8.31
N THR A 151 -14.73 -3.75 -8.60
CA THR A 151 -14.00 -4.55 -7.61
C THR A 151 -13.27 -3.64 -6.63
N VAL A 152 -13.39 -3.88 -5.33
CA VAL A 152 -12.80 -3.05 -4.28
C VAL A 152 -11.72 -3.81 -3.52
N SER A 153 -10.53 -3.22 -3.41
CA SER A 153 -9.46 -3.73 -2.55
C SER A 153 -9.08 -2.74 -1.46
N CYS A 154 -8.67 -3.26 -0.32
CA CYS A 154 -8.20 -2.49 0.82
C CYS A 154 -6.87 -3.06 1.33
N ASP A 155 -5.87 -2.18 1.52
CA ASP A 155 -4.73 -2.45 2.39
C ASP A 155 -5.06 -1.93 3.80
N LEU A 156 -5.17 -2.81 4.79
CA LEU A 156 -5.57 -2.49 6.17
C LEU A 156 -4.66 -1.46 6.83
N ASN A 157 -3.38 -1.58 6.62
CA ASN A 157 -2.34 -0.57 6.84
C ASN A 157 -2.46 0.21 8.15
N PHE A 158 -2.61 -0.49 9.28
CA PHE A 158 -2.78 0.13 10.60
C PHE A 158 -1.65 1.11 10.92
N ARG A 159 -2.00 2.23 11.52
CA ARG A 159 -1.03 3.26 11.97
C ARG A 159 -1.34 3.70 13.39
N LYS A 160 -0.64 3.13 14.36
CA LYS A 160 -0.80 3.45 15.81
C LYS A 160 -0.68 4.94 16.17
N LYS A 161 -0.07 5.76 15.31
CA LYS A 161 0.03 7.21 15.49
C LYS A 161 -1.21 7.99 15.03
N LEU A 162 -2.17 7.33 14.36
CA LEU A 162 -3.40 7.96 13.87
C LEU A 162 -4.61 7.64 14.74
N TRP A 163 -4.71 6.41 15.19
CA TRP A 163 -5.86 5.93 15.96
C TRP A 163 -5.50 4.77 16.88
N THR A 164 -6.40 4.48 17.84
CA THR A 164 -6.31 3.29 18.68
C THR A 164 -6.94 2.09 17.96
N PRO A 165 -6.66 0.84 18.39
CA PRO A 165 -7.31 -0.35 17.82
C PRO A 165 -8.83 -0.28 17.89
N GLU A 166 -9.41 0.22 18.98
CA GLU A 166 -10.86 0.34 19.17
C GLU A 166 -11.48 1.31 18.14
N LYS A 167 -10.83 2.47 17.92
CA LYS A 167 -11.28 3.42 16.89
C LYS A 167 -11.10 2.82 15.50
N ALA A 168 -9.97 2.15 15.22
CA ALA A 168 -9.72 1.47 13.96
C ALA A 168 -10.82 0.44 13.67
N GLN A 169 -11.11 -0.45 14.60
CA GLN A 169 -12.14 -1.47 14.43
C GLN A 169 -13.54 -0.86 14.23
N SER A 170 -13.87 0.19 14.98
CA SER A 170 -15.18 0.85 14.85
C SER A 170 -15.42 1.49 13.47
N VAL A 171 -14.35 1.92 12.78
CA VAL A 171 -14.41 2.53 11.46
C VAL A 171 -14.20 1.51 10.34
N MET A 172 -13.20 0.63 10.47
CA MET A 172 -12.81 -0.30 9.41
C MET A 172 -13.83 -1.43 9.23
N ARG A 173 -14.31 -2.06 10.31
CA ARG A 173 -15.24 -3.20 10.20
C ARG A 173 -16.49 -2.89 9.37
N PRO A 174 -17.18 -1.74 9.54
CA PRO A 174 -18.31 -1.38 8.66
C PRO A 174 -17.93 -1.17 7.18
N LEU A 175 -16.68 -0.77 6.89
CA LEU A 175 -16.20 -0.57 5.51
C LEU A 175 -15.90 -1.90 4.81
N MET A 176 -15.58 -2.95 5.55
CA MET A 176 -15.22 -4.26 4.99
C MET A 176 -16.35 -4.92 4.19
N GLN A 177 -17.62 -4.60 4.44
CA GLN A 177 -18.74 -5.09 3.63
C GLN A 177 -18.66 -4.70 2.13
N TYR A 178 -17.86 -3.69 1.81
CA TYR A 178 -17.67 -3.21 0.43
C TYR A 178 -16.41 -3.80 -0.23
N VAL A 179 -15.56 -4.52 0.52
CA VAL A 179 -14.25 -4.98 0.08
C VAL A 179 -14.33 -6.39 -0.50
N ASP A 180 -13.77 -6.58 -1.69
CA ASP A 180 -13.63 -7.88 -2.34
C ASP A 180 -12.25 -8.52 -2.03
N VAL A 181 -11.19 -7.69 -1.94
CA VAL A 181 -9.80 -8.13 -1.71
C VAL A 181 -9.23 -7.41 -0.50
N CYS A 182 -8.99 -8.14 0.58
CA CYS A 182 -8.41 -7.62 1.80
C CYS A 182 -6.91 -7.93 1.85
N ILE A 183 -6.08 -6.89 1.95
CA ILE A 183 -4.62 -6.99 2.04
C ILE A 183 -4.19 -6.45 3.40
N GLY A 184 -3.27 -7.12 4.06
CA GLY A 184 -2.72 -6.70 5.36
C GLY A 184 -1.86 -7.80 5.96
N ASN A 185 -1.12 -7.48 7.03
CA ASN A 185 -0.41 -8.47 7.81
C ASN A 185 -1.26 -8.91 9.02
N GLU A 186 -0.73 -9.83 9.83
CA GLU A 186 -1.40 -10.35 11.02
C GLU A 186 -1.70 -9.27 12.07
N GLU A 187 -0.77 -8.32 12.26
CA GLU A 187 -0.96 -7.19 13.17
C GLU A 187 -2.09 -6.28 12.69
N ASP A 188 -2.15 -6.02 11.37
CA ASP A 188 -3.23 -5.24 10.77
C ASP A 188 -4.59 -5.94 10.92
N ALA A 189 -4.67 -7.26 10.75
CA ALA A 189 -5.88 -8.03 10.93
C ALA A 189 -6.39 -7.97 12.39
N GLU A 190 -5.51 -8.05 13.37
CA GLU A 190 -5.86 -7.89 14.78
C GLU A 190 -6.32 -6.46 15.08
N LEU A 191 -5.51 -5.47 14.74
CA LEU A 191 -5.71 -4.10 15.18
C LEU A 191 -6.85 -3.39 14.43
N CYS A 192 -7.04 -3.67 13.14
CA CYS A 192 -8.12 -3.09 12.34
C CYS A 192 -9.44 -3.87 12.42
N LEU A 193 -9.39 -5.20 12.56
CA LEU A 193 -10.57 -6.05 12.41
C LEU A 193 -10.87 -6.93 13.62
N GLY A 194 -9.94 -7.07 14.57
CA GLY A 194 -10.12 -7.83 15.81
C GLY A 194 -9.88 -9.34 15.67
N PHE A 195 -9.20 -9.79 14.60
CA PHE A 195 -8.82 -11.19 14.41
C PHE A 195 -7.44 -11.44 15.01
N LYS A 196 -7.40 -12.06 16.17
CA LYS A 196 -6.16 -12.36 16.89
C LYS A 196 -5.54 -13.65 16.39
N PRO A 197 -4.20 -13.69 16.15
CA PRO A 197 -3.49 -14.93 15.96
C PRO A 197 -3.63 -15.81 17.21
N GLU A 198 -3.69 -17.13 17.04
CA GLU A 198 -3.55 -18.06 18.16
C GLU A 198 -2.13 -17.92 18.75
N ALA A 199 -1.98 -18.08 20.05
CA ALA A 199 -0.82 -17.66 20.88
C ALA A 199 0.59 -18.14 20.45
N ASP A 200 0.72 -18.98 19.45
CA ASP A 200 2.00 -19.53 18.95
C ASP A 200 2.62 -18.73 17.78
N VAL A 201 1.86 -17.80 17.15
CA VAL A 201 2.36 -16.99 16.00
C VAL A 201 3.26 -15.84 16.46
N ASP A 202 3.18 -15.44 17.72
CA ASP A 202 3.97 -14.34 18.32
C ASP A 202 5.49 -14.58 18.38
N LYS A 203 5.98 -15.77 18.05
CA LYS A 203 7.39 -16.13 18.14
C LYS A 203 8.16 -16.19 16.81
N GLY A 204 7.65 -15.52 15.76
CA GLY A 204 8.32 -15.52 14.46
C GLY A 204 8.24 -16.88 13.73
N ASN A 205 7.39 -17.78 14.20
CA ASN A 205 7.04 -18.99 13.48
C ASN A 205 5.99 -18.63 12.44
N THR A 206 6.43 -18.33 11.24
CA THR A 206 5.60 -18.07 10.05
C THR A 206 4.95 -19.35 9.53
N ASP A 207 4.40 -20.16 10.42
CA ASP A 207 3.72 -21.39 10.04
C ASP A 207 2.38 -21.04 9.38
N ALA A 208 2.20 -21.48 8.14
CA ALA A 208 1.01 -21.21 7.34
C ALA A 208 -0.31 -21.55 8.05
N GLN A 209 -0.33 -22.59 8.91
CA GLN A 209 -1.53 -23.05 9.62
C GLN A 209 -2.13 -21.98 10.56
N GLY A 210 -1.33 -21.11 11.17
CA GLY A 210 -1.83 -20.02 12.03
C GLY A 210 -2.60 -18.95 11.25
N TYR A 211 -2.22 -18.74 9.98
CA TYR A 211 -2.88 -17.75 9.10
C TYR A 211 -4.20 -18.28 8.50
N GLU A 212 -4.30 -19.59 8.27
CA GLU A 212 -5.47 -20.20 7.66
C GLU A 212 -6.75 -19.85 8.42
N LYS A 213 -6.76 -20.07 9.74
CA LYS A 213 -7.92 -19.76 10.58
C LYS A 213 -8.29 -18.27 10.60
N ILE A 214 -7.29 -17.39 10.58
CA ILE A 214 -7.51 -15.94 10.53
C ILE A 214 -8.19 -15.57 9.22
N PHE A 215 -7.65 -16.05 8.10
CA PHE A 215 -8.17 -15.74 6.76
C PHE A 215 -9.57 -16.29 6.54
N GLU A 216 -9.83 -17.53 6.97
CA GLU A 216 -11.15 -18.13 6.96
C GLU A 216 -12.14 -17.32 7.81
N GLY A 217 -11.75 -16.94 9.03
CA GLY A 217 -12.56 -16.11 9.91
C GLY A 217 -12.87 -14.74 9.31
N MET A 218 -11.89 -14.08 8.70
CA MET A 218 -12.08 -12.80 8.02
C MET A 218 -13.04 -12.93 6.83
N ARG A 219 -12.86 -13.97 6.02
CA ARG A 219 -13.73 -14.26 4.87
C ARG A 219 -15.16 -14.54 5.29
N LEU A 220 -15.36 -15.37 6.32
CA LEU A 220 -16.69 -15.68 6.86
C LEU A 220 -17.38 -14.43 7.43
N ALA A 221 -16.64 -13.55 8.08
CA ALA A 221 -17.21 -12.36 8.70
C ALA A 221 -17.58 -11.25 7.69
N PHE A 222 -16.85 -11.12 6.58
CA PHE A 222 -16.97 -9.97 5.66
C PHE A 222 -17.26 -10.36 4.21
N GLY A 223 -17.15 -11.62 3.84
CA GLY A 223 -17.42 -12.08 2.47
C GLY A 223 -16.33 -11.76 1.45
N PHE A 224 -15.09 -11.57 1.88
CA PHE A 224 -13.98 -11.32 0.96
C PHE A 224 -13.84 -12.44 -0.08
N LYS A 225 -13.53 -12.07 -1.32
CA LYS A 225 -13.13 -13.03 -2.37
C LYS A 225 -11.72 -13.54 -2.11
N TYR A 226 -10.83 -12.61 -1.75
CA TYR A 226 -9.42 -12.90 -1.48
C TYR A 226 -8.97 -12.22 -0.18
N VAL A 227 -8.20 -12.98 0.63
CA VAL A 227 -7.46 -12.44 1.78
C VAL A 227 -5.97 -12.65 1.53
N VAL A 228 -5.19 -11.59 1.65
CA VAL A 228 -3.78 -11.55 1.24
C VAL A 228 -2.93 -10.97 2.34
N SER A 229 -1.78 -11.59 2.64
CA SER A 229 -0.85 -11.11 3.64
C SER A 229 0.60 -11.20 3.16
N THR A 230 1.38 -10.16 3.46
CA THR A 230 2.84 -10.21 3.38
C THR A 230 3.41 -10.75 4.68
N LEU A 231 4.41 -11.62 4.57
CA LEU A 231 5.16 -12.18 5.69
C LEU A 231 6.58 -11.62 5.65
N ARG A 232 6.94 -10.85 6.68
CA ARG A 232 8.23 -10.18 6.76
C ARG A 232 9.06 -10.71 7.93
N GLU A 233 10.22 -11.25 7.62
CA GLU A 233 11.27 -11.54 8.60
C GLU A 233 12.25 -10.36 8.64
N SER A 234 12.30 -9.65 9.75
CA SER A 234 13.17 -8.46 9.90
C SER A 234 14.46 -8.84 10.62
N PHE A 235 15.58 -8.97 9.90
CA PHE A 235 16.91 -9.27 10.48
C PHE A 235 17.63 -8.00 10.89
N SER A 236 17.54 -6.95 10.07
CA SER A 236 18.11 -5.63 10.35
C SER A 236 17.38 -4.53 9.58
N ALA A 237 17.83 -3.28 9.72
CA ALA A 237 17.29 -2.17 8.94
C ALA A 237 17.53 -2.33 7.44
N THR A 238 18.51 -3.12 7.03
CA THR A 238 18.93 -3.34 5.65
C THR A 238 18.81 -4.77 5.17
N HIS A 239 18.18 -5.67 5.94
CA HIS A 239 18.05 -7.08 5.60
C HIS A 239 16.69 -7.63 6.04
N ASN A 240 15.89 -8.13 5.09
CA ASN A 240 14.60 -8.80 5.32
C ASN A 240 14.52 -10.11 4.54
N GLY A 241 13.82 -11.11 5.14
CA GLY A 241 13.16 -12.17 4.38
C GLY A 241 11.76 -11.69 4.00
N TRP A 242 11.31 -11.99 2.79
CA TRP A 242 10.04 -11.49 2.25
C TRP A 242 9.30 -12.59 1.50
N LYS A 243 8.08 -12.89 1.92
CA LYS A 243 7.17 -13.81 1.24
C LYS A 243 5.72 -13.37 1.48
N ALA A 244 4.75 -14.06 0.89
CA ALA A 244 3.35 -13.73 1.04
C ALA A 244 2.45 -14.97 0.97
N LEU A 245 1.20 -14.78 1.43
CA LEU A 245 0.12 -15.75 1.37
C LEU A 245 -1.10 -15.13 0.69
N ILE A 246 -1.88 -15.93 -0.03
CA ILE A 246 -3.21 -15.57 -0.51
C ILE A 246 -4.18 -16.75 -0.28
N TYR A 247 -5.39 -16.43 0.16
CA TYR A 247 -6.50 -17.36 0.29
C TYR A 247 -7.64 -16.93 -0.64
N ASP A 248 -8.07 -17.82 -1.52
CA ASP A 248 -9.13 -17.55 -2.51
C ASP A 248 -10.52 -18.04 -2.05
N GLY A 249 -10.59 -18.57 -0.84
CA GLY A 249 -11.80 -19.13 -0.24
C GLY A 249 -11.86 -20.65 -0.29
N GLU A 250 -10.94 -21.30 -0.99
CA GLU A 250 -10.80 -22.74 -1.07
C GLU A 250 -9.37 -23.19 -0.81
N ILE A 251 -8.38 -22.50 -1.38
CA ILE A 251 -6.97 -22.89 -1.37
C ILE A 251 -6.12 -21.76 -0.77
N PHE A 252 -5.14 -22.15 0.06
CA PHE A 252 -4.06 -21.30 0.53
C PHE A 252 -2.84 -21.45 -0.37
N TYR A 253 -2.39 -20.35 -0.93
CA TYR A 253 -1.17 -20.29 -1.73
C TYR A 253 -0.09 -19.56 -0.95
N SER A 254 1.14 -20.05 -1.05
CA SER A 254 2.33 -19.44 -0.44
C SER A 254 3.35 -19.15 -1.52
N SER A 255 3.89 -17.94 -1.54
CA SER A 255 4.91 -17.55 -2.52
C SER A 255 6.30 -18.09 -2.20
N THR A 256 7.18 -17.98 -3.18
CA THR A 256 8.63 -18.03 -2.97
C THR A 256 9.06 -17.00 -1.94
N ARG A 257 10.09 -17.32 -1.13
CA ARG A 257 10.70 -16.40 -0.19
C ARG A 257 11.91 -15.71 -0.83
N TYR A 258 11.93 -14.39 -0.82
CA TYR A 258 13.09 -13.60 -1.24
C TYR A 258 13.91 -13.16 -0.03
N ASP A 259 15.24 -13.26 -0.15
CA ASP A 259 16.21 -12.72 0.79
C ASP A 259 16.72 -11.38 0.26
N ILE A 260 16.31 -10.27 0.90
CA ILE A 260 16.59 -8.91 0.40
C ILE A 260 17.69 -8.29 1.24
N ASN A 261 18.90 -8.25 0.67
CA ASN A 261 20.11 -7.73 1.34
C ASN A 261 21.12 -7.21 0.30
N PRO A 262 21.49 -5.90 0.31
CA PRO A 262 20.94 -4.86 1.18
C PRO A 262 19.61 -4.29 0.68
N ILE A 263 18.78 -3.83 1.62
CA ILE A 263 17.63 -2.98 1.30
C ILE A 263 18.13 -1.56 1.06
N VAL A 264 17.74 -0.99 -0.08
CA VAL A 264 18.01 0.43 -0.43
C VAL A 264 16.93 1.32 0.19
N ASP A 265 15.66 1.00 -0.03
CA ASP A 265 14.53 1.72 0.57
C ASP A 265 13.34 0.78 0.75
N ARG A 266 12.84 0.68 1.99
CA ARG A 266 11.71 -0.20 2.32
C ARG A 266 10.34 0.45 2.16
N VAL A 267 10.30 1.80 2.00
CA VAL A 267 9.03 2.53 1.83
C VAL A 267 8.42 2.16 0.48
N GLY A 268 7.12 1.90 0.45
CA GLY A 268 6.40 1.51 -0.76
C GLY A 268 6.47 0.01 -1.12
N GLY A 269 7.18 -0.82 -0.32
CA GLY A 269 7.23 -2.28 -0.56
C GLY A 269 5.84 -2.93 -0.47
N GLY A 270 5.04 -2.59 0.56
CA GLY A 270 3.64 -3.04 0.69
C GLY A 270 2.74 -2.52 -0.43
N ASP A 271 2.92 -1.26 -0.81
CA ASP A 271 2.15 -0.64 -1.90
C ASP A 271 2.46 -1.33 -3.24
N SER A 272 3.73 -1.64 -3.50
CA SER A 272 4.17 -2.41 -4.68
C SER A 272 3.58 -3.82 -4.68
N PHE A 273 3.52 -4.48 -3.53
CA PHE A 273 2.87 -5.77 -3.36
C PHE A 273 1.37 -5.69 -3.69
N SER A 274 0.66 -4.71 -3.13
CA SER A 274 -0.76 -4.48 -3.41
C SER A 274 -1.02 -4.24 -4.89
N ALA A 275 -0.16 -3.44 -5.55
CA ALA A 275 -0.22 -3.23 -6.99
C ALA A 275 0.00 -4.53 -7.79
N GLY A 276 0.92 -5.39 -7.36
CA GLY A 276 1.18 -6.69 -7.97
C GLY A 276 -0.02 -7.64 -7.88
N ILE A 277 -0.71 -7.68 -6.73
CA ILE A 277 -1.97 -8.44 -6.55
C ILE A 277 -3.04 -7.92 -7.52
N ILE A 278 -3.24 -6.59 -7.56
CA ILE A 278 -4.22 -5.96 -8.45
C ILE A 278 -3.89 -6.27 -9.92
N HIS A 279 -2.63 -6.13 -10.31
CA HIS A 279 -2.17 -6.43 -11.68
C HIS A 279 -2.46 -7.89 -12.06
N GLY A 280 -2.09 -8.85 -11.21
CA GLY A 280 -2.29 -10.27 -11.50
C GLY A 280 -3.77 -10.62 -11.65
N LEU A 281 -4.63 -10.11 -10.76
CA LEU A 281 -6.08 -10.35 -10.82
C LEU A 281 -6.73 -9.68 -12.05
N LEU A 282 -6.34 -8.46 -12.42
CA LEU A 282 -6.82 -7.77 -13.62
C LEU A 282 -6.33 -8.45 -14.91
N SER A 283 -5.13 -9.03 -14.88
CA SER A 283 -4.53 -9.74 -16.03
C SER A 283 -5.02 -11.18 -16.17
N GLY A 284 -5.86 -11.67 -15.25
CA GLY A 284 -6.38 -13.04 -15.26
C GLY A 284 -5.30 -14.11 -15.00
N PHE A 285 -4.26 -13.79 -14.22
CA PHE A 285 -3.25 -14.76 -13.81
C PHE A 285 -3.85 -15.82 -12.86
N SER A 286 -3.24 -17.01 -12.80
CA SER A 286 -3.56 -17.96 -11.71
C SER A 286 -3.21 -17.32 -10.35
N MET A 287 -3.79 -17.85 -9.26
CA MET A 287 -3.49 -17.33 -7.91
C MET A 287 -2.01 -17.46 -7.56
N GLU A 288 -1.38 -18.57 -7.93
CA GLU A 288 0.07 -18.75 -7.76
C GLU A 288 0.86 -17.67 -8.51
N LYS A 289 0.57 -17.47 -9.82
CA LYS A 289 1.28 -16.45 -10.62
C LYS A 289 1.01 -15.04 -10.10
N THR A 290 -0.21 -14.75 -9.66
CA THR A 290 -0.57 -13.46 -9.05
C THR A 290 0.26 -13.19 -7.80
N LEU A 291 0.37 -14.18 -6.91
CA LEU A 291 1.11 -14.06 -5.66
C LEU A 291 2.62 -13.92 -5.90
N GLU A 292 3.18 -14.76 -6.79
CA GLU A 292 4.60 -14.69 -7.16
C GLU A 292 4.96 -13.35 -7.81
N PHE A 293 4.11 -12.84 -8.71
CA PHE A 293 4.32 -11.51 -9.31
C PHE A 293 4.33 -10.42 -8.24
N ALA A 294 3.37 -10.43 -7.34
CA ALA A 294 3.24 -9.40 -6.29
C ALA A 294 4.44 -9.40 -5.33
N VAL A 295 4.90 -10.58 -4.90
CA VAL A 295 6.04 -10.68 -3.99
C VAL A 295 7.36 -10.31 -4.69
N ALA A 296 7.54 -10.67 -5.96
CA ALA A 296 8.71 -10.31 -6.76
C ALA A 296 8.77 -8.80 -7.03
N ALA A 297 7.65 -8.18 -7.42
CA ALA A 297 7.54 -6.73 -7.60
C ALA A 297 7.90 -5.97 -6.32
N SER A 298 7.40 -6.44 -5.18
CA SER A 298 7.71 -5.88 -3.87
C SER A 298 9.19 -6.07 -3.48
N ALA A 299 9.76 -7.24 -3.75
CA ALA A 299 11.19 -7.50 -3.50
C ALA A 299 12.08 -6.54 -4.30
N LEU A 300 11.78 -6.35 -5.59
CA LEU A 300 12.50 -5.40 -6.45
C LEU A 300 12.36 -3.96 -5.94
N LYS A 301 11.17 -3.55 -5.45
CA LYS A 301 10.98 -2.21 -4.87
C LYS A 301 11.95 -1.92 -3.73
N HIS A 302 12.31 -2.89 -2.92
CA HIS A 302 13.28 -2.69 -1.84
C HIS A 302 14.68 -2.33 -2.33
N THR A 303 14.99 -2.52 -3.60
CA THR A 303 16.28 -2.18 -4.24
C THR A 303 16.29 -0.80 -4.89
N ILE A 304 15.18 -0.05 -4.82
CA ILE A 304 14.98 1.23 -5.51
C ILE A 304 14.75 2.33 -4.48
N PRO A 305 15.46 3.49 -4.54
CA PRO A 305 15.21 4.61 -3.65
C PRO A 305 13.86 5.29 -3.92
N GLY A 306 13.29 5.91 -2.89
CA GLY A 306 11.99 6.60 -2.98
C GLY A 306 10.80 5.71 -2.70
N ASP A 307 9.59 6.26 -2.81
CA ASP A 307 8.34 5.59 -2.41
C ASP A 307 7.76 4.69 -3.49
N VAL A 308 7.94 5.08 -4.75
CA VAL A 308 7.28 4.45 -5.89
C VAL A 308 8.11 3.30 -6.48
N ASN A 309 7.45 2.30 -7.00
CA ASN A 309 8.10 1.19 -7.70
C ASN A 309 8.29 1.54 -9.18
N MET A 310 9.55 1.47 -9.64
CA MET A 310 9.95 1.82 -11.00
C MET A 310 10.23 0.61 -11.89
N VAL A 311 9.90 -0.60 -11.44
CA VAL A 311 10.15 -1.82 -12.22
C VAL A 311 9.07 -2.02 -13.29
N THR A 312 9.46 -2.67 -14.38
CA THR A 312 8.54 -3.11 -15.43
C THR A 312 8.02 -4.53 -15.16
N THR A 313 6.98 -4.95 -15.89
CA THR A 313 6.47 -6.32 -15.82
C THR A 313 7.52 -7.35 -16.20
N GLU A 314 8.36 -7.03 -17.20
CA GLU A 314 9.43 -7.91 -17.68
C GLU A 314 10.51 -8.11 -16.60
N GLU A 315 10.87 -7.07 -15.85
CA GLU A 315 11.83 -7.19 -14.74
C GLU A 315 11.27 -8.07 -13.63
N VAL A 316 9.99 -7.91 -13.30
CA VAL A 316 9.30 -8.74 -12.30
C VAL A 316 9.25 -10.20 -12.75
N GLU A 317 8.83 -10.47 -13.99
CA GLU A 317 8.77 -11.83 -14.55
C GLU A 317 10.18 -12.46 -14.66
N SER A 318 11.19 -11.66 -14.97
CA SER A 318 12.58 -12.13 -14.98
C SER A 318 13.03 -12.62 -13.59
N LEU A 319 12.71 -11.87 -12.54
CA LEU A 319 12.99 -12.29 -11.16
C LEU A 319 12.21 -13.56 -10.77
N MET A 320 10.94 -13.66 -11.11
CA MET A 320 10.09 -14.85 -10.88
C MET A 320 10.68 -16.11 -11.54
N ASN A 321 11.31 -15.95 -12.70
CA ASN A 321 11.98 -17.04 -13.45
C ASN A 321 13.39 -17.38 -12.91
N GLY A 322 13.77 -16.83 -11.75
CA GLY A 322 15.03 -17.15 -11.06
C GLY A 322 16.25 -16.38 -11.55
N ASN A 323 16.09 -15.30 -12.32
CA ASN A 323 17.19 -14.44 -12.74
C ASN A 323 17.64 -13.52 -11.60
N THR A 324 18.41 -14.06 -10.66
CA THR A 324 18.89 -13.32 -9.46
C THR A 324 20.37 -12.95 -9.57
N ASN A 325 21.03 -13.20 -10.70
CA ASN A 325 22.51 -13.15 -10.80
C ASN A 325 23.11 -11.74 -10.92
N GLY A 326 22.28 -10.69 -11.00
CA GLY A 326 22.72 -9.28 -11.05
C GLY A 326 23.63 -8.93 -12.24
N ARG A 327 23.69 -9.75 -13.29
CA ARG A 327 24.49 -9.47 -14.48
C ARG A 327 23.93 -8.30 -15.26
N VAL A 328 24.84 -7.49 -15.84
CA VAL A 328 24.44 -6.39 -16.72
C VAL A 328 23.60 -6.91 -17.89
N GLN A 329 22.35 -6.44 -17.97
CA GLN A 329 21.48 -6.68 -19.12
C GLN A 329 21.94 -5.76 -20.27
N ARG A 330 22.12 -6.32 -21.47
CA ARG A 330 22.57 -5.62 -22.68
C ARG A 330 21.57 -5.79 -23.80
#